data_eee761dd667b9a8da869f17a4e990c4f
#
_entry.id   eee761dd667b9a8da869f17a4e990c4f
#
_cell.length_a   1.000
_cell.length_b   1.000
_cell.length_c   1.000
_cell.angle_alpha   90.00
_cell.angle_beta   90.00
_cell.angle_gamma   90.00
#
_symmetry.space_group_name_H-M   'P 1'
#
loop_
_entity.id
_entity.type
_entity.pdbx_description
1 polymer ?
#
loop_
_entity_poly.entity_id
_entity_poly.type
_entity_poly.pdbx_seq_one_letter_code
_entity_poly.pdbx_strand_id
1 'polypeptide(L)'
;MVIEYEKDYLRELYESGVCKNKKYRLQKPVVQKYQKRIDTLMAATRMEDLFVFNSLNFEALDNGYYSIRIDYHYRLEFKIRVEGEETLVSICTVTDITNHYQ
;
A
#
# COMPACT_ATOMS: atom_id res chain seq x y z
N MET A 1 -5.08 -6.38 7.73
CA MET A 1 -5.91 -6.69 6.55
C MET A 1 -5.22 -7.72 5.68
N VAL A 2 -5.98 -8.46 4.90
CA VAL A 2 -5.43 -9.34 3.87
C VAL A 2 -4.93 -8.45 2.73
N ILE A 3 -3.70 -8.69 2.26
CA ILE A 3 -3.10 -7.88 1.20
C ILE A 3 -3.15 -8.64 -0.12
N GLU A 4 -3.67 -7.96 -1.14
CA GLU A 4 -3.61 -8.41 -2.52
C GLU A 4 -2.85 -7.37 -3.34
N TYR A 5 -2.21 -7.78 -4.42
CA TYR A 5 -1.45 -6.90 -5.30
C TYR A 5 -2.05 -6.94 -6.69
N GLU A 6 -2.39 -5.78 -7.23
CA GLU A 6 -2.95 -5.69 -8.57
C GLU A 6 -1.91 -5.96 -9.66
N LYS A 7 -0.64 -5.67 -9.37
CA LYS A 7 0.46 -5.84 -10.33
C LYS A 7 1.57 -6.67 -9.69
N ASP A 8 2.22 -7.51 -10.48
CA ASP A 8 3.28 -8.40 -10.00
C ASP A 8 4.45 -7.66 -9.36
N TYR A 9 4.83 -6.50 -9.91
CA TYR A 9 5.97 -5.77 -9.37
C TYR A 9 5.75 -5.31 -7.92
N LEU A 10 4.51 -5.04 -7.55
CA LEU A 10 4.17 -4.63 -6.18
C LEU A 10 4.43 -5.76 -5.18
N ARG A 11 4.10 -6.99 -5.56
CA ARG A 11 4.38 -8.16 -4.75
C ARG A 11 5.88 -8.45 -4.70
N GLU A 12 6.56 -8.41 -5.84
CA GLU A 12 8.00 -8.67 -5.92
C GLU A 12 8.81 -7.72 -5.03
N LEU A 13 8.47 -6.42 -5.07
CA LEU A 13 9.14 -5.43 -4.24
C LEU A 13 8.95 -5.72 -2.75
N TYR A 14 7.78 -6.20 -2.36
CA TYR A 14 7.55 -6.54 -0.96
C TYR A 14 8.30 -7.82 -0.57
N GLU A 15 8.18 -8.87 -1.37
CA GLU A 15 8.70 -10.20 -1.00
C GLU A 15 10.22 -10.29 -1.10
N SER A 16 10.83 -9.66 -2.10
CA SER A 16 12.27 -9.78 -2.34
C SER A 16 13.02 -8.46 -2.32
N GLY A 17 12.31 -7.34 -2.35
CA GLY A 17 12.93 -6.02 -2.44
C GLY A 17 13.46 -5.69 -3.82
N VAL A 18 13.24 -6.54 -4.80
CA VAL A 18 13.75 -6.37 -6.16
C VAL A 18 12.61 -6.60 -7.16
N CYS A 19 12.56 -5.75 -8.17
CA CYS A 19 11.61 -5.86 -9.27
C CYS A 19 12.37 -6.17 -10.57
N LYS A 20 11.91 -7.17 -11.32
CA LYS A 20 12.53 -7.55 -12.59
C LYS A 20 12.34 -6.49 -13.68
N ASN A 21 11.22 -5.78 -13.64
CA ASN A 21 10.91 -4.75 -14.62
C ASN A 21 11.61 -3.44 -14.26
N LYS A 22 12.58 -3.04 -15.09
CA LYS A 22 13.36 -1.82 -14.85
C LYS A 22 12.52 -0.54 -14.80
N LYS A 23 11.36 -0.54 -15.44
CA LYS A 23 10.45 0.60 -15.44
C LYS A 23 9.97 0.94 -14.01
N TYR A 24 9.89 -0.04 -13.12
CA TYR A 24 9.40 0.11 -11.75
C TYR A 24 10.53 0.05 -10.73
N ARG A 25 11.77 0.29 -11.16
CA ARG A 25 12.91 0.26 -10.26
C ARG A 25 12.91 1.49 -9.37
N LEU A 26 12.93 1.25 -8.07
CA LEU A 26 13.02 2.29 -7.06
C LEU A 26 14.35 2.17 -6.32
N GLN A 27 14.79 3.28 -5.71
CA GLN A 27 15.96 3.26 -4.86
C GLN A 27 15.72 2.41 -3.61
N LYS A 28 16.77 1.77 -3.14
CA LYS A 28 16.69 0.85 -2.00
C LYS A 28 16.00 1.43 -0.76
N PRO A 29 16.30 2.68 -0.33
CA PRO A 29 15.60 3.25 0.82
C PRO A 29 14.09 3.37 0.62
N VAL A 30 13.65 3.69 -0.60
CA VAL A 30 12.22 3.77 -0.93
C VAL A 30 11.57 2.40 -0.84
N VAL A 31 12.24 1.37 -1.37
CA VAL A 31 11.75 -0.01 -1.31
C VAL A 31 11.60 -0.46 0.14
N GLN A 32 12.57 -0.15 1.00
CA GLN A 32 12.49 -0.51 2.41
C GLN A 32 11.31 0.15 3.12
N LYS A 33 11.06 1.41 2.81
CA LYS A 33 9.91 2.13 3.36
C LYS A 33 8.59 1.57 2.82
N TYR A 34 8.56 1.21 1.54
CA TYR A 34 7.40 0.55 0.95
C TYR A 34 7.07 -0.75 1.68
N GLN A 35 8.09 -1.59 1.92
CA GLN A 35 7.91 -2.85 2.65
C GLN A 35 7.32 -2.61 4.04
N LYS A 36 7.78 -1.57 4.74
CA LYS A 36 7.23 -1.20 6.05
C LYS A 36 5.78 -0.76 5.96
N ARG A 37 5.41 -0.05 4.89
CA ARG A 37 4.01 0.37 4.70
C ARG A 37 3.09 -0.82 4.43
N ILE A 38 3.56 -1.81 3.65
CA ILE A 38 2.80 -3.05 3.47
C ILE A 38 2.62 -3.76 4.83
N ASP A 39 3.66 -3.84 5.64
CA ASP A 39 3.55 -4.42 6.98
C ASP A 39 2.52 -3.67 7.84
N THR A 40 2.48 -2.36 7.74
CA THR A 40 1.48 -1.54 8.45
C THR A 40 0.06 -1.88 7.99
N LEU A 41 -0.15 -2.03 6.69
CA LEU A 41 -1.46 -2.43 6.14
C LEU A 41 -1.85 -3.84 6.60
N MET A 42 -0.89 -4.76 6.63
CA MET A 42 -1.13 -6.12 7.12
C MET A 42 -1.55 -6.14 8.58
N ALA A 43 -0.89 -5.32 9.41
CA ALA A 43 -1.16 -5.27 10.85
C ALA A 43 -2.50 -4.62 11.17
N ALA A 44 -3.02 -3.77 10.30
CA ALA A 44 -4.31 -3.14 10.49
C ALA A 44 -5.43 -4.17 10.30
N THR A 45 -6.48 -4.08 11.11
CA THR A 45 -7.66 -4.93 10.97
C THR A 45 -8.65 -4.32 9.99
N ARG A 46 -8.73 -3.00 9.96
CA ARG A 46 -9.67 -2.25 9.11
C ARG A 46 -9.06 -0.89 8.77
N MET A 47 -9.70 -0.21 7.82
CA MET A 47 -9.22 1.08 7.31
C MET A 47 -9.04 2.11 8.42
N GLU A 48 -9.95 2.16 9.38
CA GLU A 48 -9.92 3.16 10.45
C GLU A 48 -8.67 3.06 11.32
N ASP A 49 -8.05 1.88 11.39
CA ASP A 49 -6.80 1.69 12.15
C ASP A 49 -5.64 2.51 11.55
N LEU A 50 -5.74 2.89 10.29
CA LEU A 50 -4.70 3.71 9.63
C LEU A 50 -4.77 5.18 10.04
N PHE A 51 -5.91 5.64 10.54
CA PHE A 51 -6.12 7.04 10.87
C PHE A 51 -5.29 7.51 12.07
N VAL A 52 -4.89 6.58 12.95
CA VAL A 52 -4.14 6.93 14.17
C VAL A 52 -2.69 7.27 13.89
N PHE A 53 -2.18 6.96 12.71
CA PHE A 53 -0.78 7.22 12.34
C PHE A 53 -0.68 8.47 11.47
N ASN A 54 -0.40 9.61 12.10
CA ASN A 54 -0.25 10.88 11.36
C ASN A 54 0.81 10.80 10.26
N SER A 55 1.87 10.02 10.49
CA SER A 55 2.97 9.87 9.52
C SER A 55 2.54 9.20 8.22
N LEU A 56 1.42 8.48 8.21
CA LEU A 56 0.90 7.86 6.98
C LEU A 56 0.25 8.86 6.05
N ASN A 57 -0.20 10.01 6.57
CA ASN A 57 -0.90 11.01 5.76
C ASN A 57 -2.01 10.37 4.91
N PHE A 58 -2.89 9.62 5.56
CA PHE A 58 -3.97 8.91 4.90
C PHE A 58 -4.85 9.89 4.12
N GLU A 59 -5.12 9.57 2.86
CA GLU A 59 -6.00 10.35 2.00
C GLU A 59 -7.00 9.45 1.30
N ALA A 60 -8.25 9.90 1.23
CA ALA A 60 -9.24 9.30 0.34
C ALA A 60 -9.13 9.97 -1.02
N LEU A 61 -8.97 9.15 -2.05
CA LEU A 61 -8.90 9.60 -3.44
C LEU A 61 -10.25 9.40 -4.11
N ASP A 62 -10.36 9.82 -5.36
CA ASP A 62 -11.58 9.59 -6.14
C ASP A 62 -11.75 8.09 -6.46
N ASN A 63 -13.00 7.69 -6.72
CA ASN A 63 -13.35 6.35 -7.19
C ASN A 63 -13.05 5.21 -6.18
N GLY A 64 -13.05 5.52 -4.88
CA GLY A 64 -12.86 4.51 -3.85
C GLY A 64 -11.42 4.08 -3.62
N TYR A 65 -10.47 4.82 -4.15
CA TYR A 65 -9.06 4.60 -3.87
C TYR A 65 -8.63 5.40 -2.65
N TYR A 66 -7.57 4.91 -1.98
CA TYR A 66 -6.95 5.56 -0.84
C TYR A 66 -5.44 5.61 -1.05
N SER A 67 -4.76 6.48 -0.34
CA SER A 67 -3.30 6.51 -0.37
C SER A 67 -2.71 6.79 1.00
N ILE A 68 -1.51 6.25 1.22
CA ILE A 68 -0.68 6.58 2.39
C ILE A 68 0.72 6.94 1.89
N ARG A 69 1.43 7.72 2.71
CA ARG A 69 2.78 8.14 2.38
C ARG A 69 3.76 6.99 2.55
N ILE A 70 4.58 6.73 1.53
CA ILE A 70 5.75 5.86 1.65
C ILE A 70 6.90 6.69 2.20
N ASP A 71 7.22 7.79 1.51
CA ASP A 71 8.20 8.77 1.92
C ASP A 71 7.81 10.15 1.40
N TYR A 72 8.75 11.09 1.37
CA TYR A 72 8.48 12.47 0.96
C TYR A 72 8.02 12.58 -0.51
N HIS A 73 8.47 11.65 -1.38
CA HIS A 73 8.19 11.70 -2.81
C HIS A 73 7.15 10.69 -3.28
N TYR A 74 6.96 9.60 -2.56
CA TYR A 74 6.16 8.48 -3.02
C TYR A 74 4.99 8.20 -2.11
N ARG A 75 3.88 7.81 -2.73
CA ARG A 75 2.67 7.37 -2.03
C ARG A 75 2.28 5.99 -2.51
N LEU A 76 1.65 5.23 -1.62
CA LEU A 76 1.11 3.90 -1.89
C LEU A 76 -0.39 4.03 -2.08
N GLU A 77 -0.89 3.62 -3.24
CA GLU A 77 -2.32 3.65 -3.54
C GLU A 77 -2.90 2.26 -3.40
N PHE A 78 -4.09 2.21 -2.88
CA PHE A 78 -4.80 0.95 -2.63
C PHE A 78 -6.30 1.18 -2.56
N LYS A 79 -7.06 0.09 -2.61
CA LYS A 79 -8.49 0.10 -2.34
C LYS A 79 -8.81 -1.00 -1.33
N ILE A 80 -9.91 -0.84 -0.61
CA ILE A 80 -10.31 -1.75 0.45
C ILE A 80 -11.72 -2.24 0.16
N ARG A 81 -11.92 -3.55 0.28
CA ARG A 81 -13.24 -4.14 0.29
C ARG A 81 -13.40 -5.02 1.54
N VAL A 82 -14.62 -5.20 1.95
CA VAL A 82 -14.95 -6.04 3.11
C VAL A 82 -15.72 -7.25 2.59
N GLU A 83 -15.30 -8.44 3.00
CA GLU A 83 -15.95 -9.69 2.62
C GLU A 83 -16.33 -10.49 3.86
N GLY A 84 -17.28 -11.43 3.70
CA GLY A 84 -17.74 -12.32 4.75
C GLY A 84 -19.16 -12.02 5.17
N GLU A 85 -19.78 -12.98 5.89
CA GLU A 85 -21.13 -12.84 6.41
C GLU A 85 -21.11 -12.68 7.93
N GLU A 86 -20.76 -13.74 8.65
CA GLU A 86 -20.67 -13.69 10.12
C GLU A 86 -19.39 -13.02 10.59
N THR A 87 -18.26 -13.38 9.95
CA THR A 87 -16.97 -12.75 10.23
C THR A 87 -16.55 -11.91 9.04
N LEU A 88 -16.35 -10.61 9.27
CA LEU A 88 -15.96 -9.68 8.23
C LEU A 88 -14.43 -9.59 8.15
N VAL A 89 -13.92 -9.66 6.93
CA VAL A 89 -12.49 -9.54 6.63
C VAL A 89 -12.28 -8.38 5.69
N SER A 90 -11.38 -7.47 6.05
CA SER A 90 -10.96 -6.38 5.17
C SER A 90 -9.84 -6.84 4.27
N ILE A 91 -10.00 -6.63 2.98
CA ILE A 91 -9.01 -6.96 1.95
C ILE A 91 -8.51 -5.67 1.33
N CYS A 92 -7.21 -5.46 1.42
CA CYS A 92 -6.53 -4.29 0.87
C CYS A 92 -5.83 -4.69 -0.43
N THR A 93 -6.31 -4.18 -1.55
CA THR A 93 -5.69 -4.40 -2.85
C THR A 93 -4.75 -3.24 -3.15
N VAL A 94 -3.46 -3.51 -3.15
CA VAL A 94 -2.43 -2.52 -3.48
C VAL A 94 -2.44 -2.33 -5.00
N THR A 95 -2.61 -1.09 -5.44
CA THR A 95 -2.81 -0.80 -6.85
C THR A 95 -1.63 -0.11 -7.51
N ASP A 96 -0.90 0.73 -6.80
CA ASP A 96 0.22 1.46 -7.42
C ASP A 96 1.12 2.12 -6.39
N ILE A 97 2.33 2.45 -6.83
CA ILE A 97 3.23 3.37 -6.14
C ILE A 97 3.31 4.59 -7.04
N THR A 98 2.92 5.74 -6.51
CA THR A 98 2.89 6.97 -7.30
C THR A 98 3.92 7.97 -6.80
N ASN A 99 4.51 8.70 -7.74
CA ASN A 99 5.41 9.80 -7.42
C ASN A 99 4.56 11.05 -7.26
N HIS A 100 4.52 11.58 -6.04
CA HIS A 100 3.70 12.73 -5.70
C HIS A 100 4.26 14.04 -6.26
N TYR A 101 5.56 14.08 -6.53
CA TYR A 101 6.23 15.24 -7.10
C TYR A 101 6.64 14.96 -8.52
N GLN A 102 6.02 15.63 -9.43
CA GLN A 102 6.37 15.57 -10.83
C GLN A 102 6.89 16.90 -11.32
#